data_3b022fc4c7ec808cdfbd71bae2a46694
#
_entry.id   3b022fc4c7ec808cdfbd71bae2a46694
#
_cell.length_a   1.000
_cell.length_b   1.000
_cell.length_c   1.000
_cell.angle_alpha   90.00
_cell.angle_beta   90.00
_cell.angle_gamma   90.00
#
_symmetry.space_group_name_H-M   'P 1'
#
loop_
_entity.id
_entity.type
_entity.pdbx_description
1 polymer ?
#
loop_
_entity_poly.entity_id
_entity_poly.type
_entity_poly.pdbx_seq_one_letter_code
_entity_poly.pdbx_strand_id
1 'polypeptide(L)'
;VYAPNNAAADVIAITPTAARIRTSAGKPPYILKFAGASANPTPRFWRPRSDIAPQSGKPLAGLRIAIDPGHIGGKWAKIEERWFQIGKSKPVVEGDMTLRVAKLLMKRLKSLGAEVWLTRSGFEPITKLRPAQLRKQAAASLRDKGETVTPRAIAKESERLFYRTSEIRRRATLVNTSIRPDVVLCLHFNAEDWGNPAKPSLVSKNHLHFLITGAWSAKELTYDDQRFEMLVKL
;
A
#
# COMPACT_ATOMS: atom_id res chain seq x y z
N VAL A 1 -9.59 5.71 -17.61
CA VAL A 1 -10.04 4.34 -17.96
C VAL A 1 -9.21 3.36 -17.16
N TYR A 2 -9.84 2.66 -16.21
CA TYR A 2 -9.14 1.79 -15.26
C TYR A 2 -8.93 0.36 -15.79
N ALA A 3 -9.54 0.02 -16.92
CA ALA A 3 -9.37 -1.28 -17.58
C ALA A 3 -9.33 -1.09 -19.09
N PRO A 4 -8.18 -1.25 -19.75
CA PRO A 4 -8.08 -1.14 -21.20
C PRO A 4 -8.80 -2.32 -21.88
N ASN A 5 -9.24 -2.11 -23.12
CA ASN A 5 -9.81 -3.15 -24.00
C ASN A 5 -11.04 -3.90 -23.45
N ASN A 6 -11.95 -3.20 -22.76
CA ASN A 6 -13.16 -3.80 -22.15
C ASN A 6 -12.90 -4.86 -21.08
N ALA A 7 -11.69 -5.02 -20.59
CA ALA A 7 -11.37 -6.02 -19.57
C ALA A 7 -12.23 -5.86 -18.28
N ALA A 8 -12.78 -4.69 -18.02
CA ALA A 8 -13.73 -4.49 -16.93
C ALA A 8 -15.01 -5.32 -17.12
N ALA A 9 -15.50 -5.49 -18.33
CA ALA A 9 -16.70 -6.27 -18.63
C ALA A 9 -16.52 -7.76 -18.33
N ASP A 10 -15.28 -8.27 -18.43
CA ASP A 10 -14.97 -9.66 -18.11
C ASP A 10 -14.92 -9.92 -16.59
N VAL A 11 -14.78 -8.88 -15.79
CA VAL A 11 -14.61 -8.96 -14.34
C VAL A 11 -15.85 -8.49 -13.61
N ILE A 12 -16.51 -7.43 -14.10
CA ILE A 12 -17.64 -6.79 -13.43
C ILE A 12 -18.85 -6.75 -14.36
N ALA A 13 -19.96 -7.36 -13.92
CA ALA A 13 -21.26 -7.17 -14.54
C ALA A 13 -22.16 -6.35 -13.60
N ILE A 14 -22.64 -5.19 -14.07
CA ILE A 14 -23.45 -4.28 -13.26
C ILE A 14 -24.91 -4.44 -13.66
N THR A 15 -25.78 -4.58 -12.65
CA THR A 15 -27.24 -4.53 -12.77
C THR A 15 -27.76 -3.32 -12.02
N PRO A 16 -29.05 -2.95 -12.16
CA PRO A 16 -29.62 -1.84 -11.37
C PRO A 16 -29.51 -1.98 -9.85
N THR A 17 -29.37 -3.20 -9.33
CA THR A 17 -29.41 -3.50 -7.88
C THR A 17 -28.13 -4.11 -7.34
N ALA A 18 -27.18 -4.51 -8.18
CA ALA A 18 -25.95 -5.18 -7.74
C ALA A 18 -24.83 -5.13 -8.78
N ALA A 19 -23.60 -5.25 -8.31
CA ALA A 19 -22.46 -5.61 -9.13
C ALA A 19 -22.07 -7.08 -8.86
N ARG A 20 -21.89 -7.85 -9.95
CA ARG A 20 -21.37 -9.22 -9.92
C ARG A 20 -19.89 -9.18 -10.27
N ILE A 21 -19.06 -9.59 -9.36
CA ILE A 21 -17.60 -9.43 -9.44
C ILE A 21 -16.96 -10.81 -9.52
N ARG A 22 -16.29 -11.12 -10.63
CA ARG A 22 -15.52 -12.36 -10.79
C ARG A 22 -14.16 -12.20 -10.10
N THR A 23 -13.95 -12.90 -9.01
CA THR A 23 -12.69 -12.85 -8.24
C THR A 23 -11.68 -13.90 -8.69
N SER A 24 -12.15 -15.03 -9.29
CA SER A 24 -11.28 -16.06 -9.89
C SER A 24 -12.03 -16.93 -10.88
N ALA A 25 -11.29 -17.60 -11.77
CA ALA A 25 -11.87 -18.56 -12.69
C ALA A 25 -12.47 -19.75 -11.92
N GLY A 26 -13.66 -20.21 -12.36
CA GLY A 26 -14.33 -21.37 -11.76
C GLY A 26 -14.98 -21.15 -10.40
N LYS A 27 -14.85 -19.97 -9.78
CA LYS A 27 -15.57 -19.63 -8.55
C LYS A 27 -16.83 -18.81 -8.83
N PRO A 28 -17.89 -18.94 -8.00
CA PRO A 28 -19.04 -18.07 -8.13
C PRO A 28 -18.63 -16.61 -7.94
N PRO A 29 -19.27 -15.68 -8.67
CA PRO A 29 -18.96 -14.26 -8.53
C PRO A 29 -19.36 -13.74 -7.14
N TYR A 30 -18.57 -12.84 -6.60
CA TYR A 30 -18.97 -12.04 -5.46
C TYR A 30 -20.11 -11.10 -5.90
N ILE A 31 -21.17 -10.99 -5.09
CA ILE A 31 -22.30 -10.11 -5.38
C ILE A 31 -22.29 -8.95 -4.39
N LEU A 32 -21.99 -7.77 -4.90
CA LEU A 32 -22.11 -6.52 -4.17
C LEU A 32 -23.50 -5.93 -4.45
N LYS A 33 -24.40 -6.01 -3.47
CA LYS A 33 -25.73 -5.38 -3.58
C LYS A 33 -25.59 -3.88 -3.38
N PHE A 34 -26.24 -3.10 -4.25
CA PHE A 34 -26.30 -1.66 -4.07
C PHE A 34 -27.26 -1.30 -2.95
N ALA A 35 -26.93 -0.25 -2.22
CA ALA A 35 -27.84 0.31 -1.22
C ALA A 35 -29.10 0.85 -1.92
N GLY A 36 -30.26 0.56 -1.37
CA GLY A 36 -31.51 1.16 -1.85
C GLY A 36 -31.50 2.69 -1.66
N ALA A 37 -32.38 3.39 -2.38
CA ALA A 37 -32.47 4.85 -2.35
C ALA A 37 -32.70 5.46 -0.95
N SER A 38 -33.18 4.65 0.00
CA SER A 38 -33.38 5.03 1.40
C SER A 38 -32.19 4.73 2.33
N ALA A 39 -31.12 4.12 1.82
CA ALA A 39 -29.95 3.87 2.63
C ALA A 39 -29.21 5.17 2.92
N ASN A 40 -28.90 5.40 4.20
CA ASN A 40 -28.00 6.49 4.56
C ASN A 40 -26.69 6.34 3.79
N PRO A 41 -26.20 7.40 3.13
CA PRO A 41 -24.94 7.31 2.39
C PRO A 41 -23.83 6.88 3.34
N THR A 42 -23.04 5.90 2.92
CA THR A 42 -21.85 5.51 3.69
C THR A 42 -20.98 6.75 3.90
N PRO A 43 -20.54 7.02 5.14
CA PRO A 43 -19.70 8.18 5.40
C PRO A 43 -18.49 8.17 4.46
N ARG A 44 -18.27 9.25 3.73
CA ARG A 44 -17.09 9.39 2.86
C ARG A 44 -15.84 9.53 3.72
N PHE A 45 -14.83 8.74 3.43
CA PHE A 45 -13.54 8.82 4.14
C PHE A 45 -12.70 10.00 3.66
N TRP A 46 -12.95 10.51 2.47
CA TRP A 46 -12.25 11.63 1.85
C TRP A 46 -13.22 12.67 1.31
N ARG A 47 -12.72 13.89 1.15
CA ARG A 47 -13.47 14.97 0.51
C ARG A 47 -13.36 14.83 -1.01
N PRO A 48 -14.46 14.93 -1.77
CA PRO A 48 -14.38 15.07 -3.21
C PRO A 48 -13.73 16.41 -3.60
N ARG A 49 -13.22 16.52 -4.83
CA ARG A 49 -12.56 17.73 -5.31
C ARG A 49 -13.46 18.98 -5.18
N SER A 50 -14.76 18.83 -5.35
CA SER A 50 -15.75 19.90 -5.19
C SER A 50 -15.79 20.51 -3.77
N ASP A 51 -15.47 19.71 -2.75
CA ASP A 51 -15.55 20.13 -1.35
C ASP A 51 -14.21 20.75 -0.86
N ILE A 52 -13.19 20.75 -1.72
CA ILE A 52 -11.92 21.42 -1.46
C ILE A 52 -12.01 22.83 -2.03
N ALA A 53 -12.42 23.78 -1.20
CA ALA A 53 -12.54 25.16 -1.63
C ALA A 53 -11.21 25.71 -2.15
N PRO A 54 -11.19 26.38 -3.31
CA PRO A 54 -10.02 27.12 -3.75
C PRO A 54 -9.68 28.18 -2.70
N GLN A 55 -8.47 28.12 -2.15
CA GLN A 55 -8.01 29.14 -1.21
C GLN A 55 -7.11 30.12 -1.95
N SER A 56 -7.31 31.40 -1.73
CA SER A 56 -6.37 32.43 -2.20
C SER A 56 -5.03 32.30 -1.45
N GLY A 57 -3.93 32.44 -2.14
CA GLY A 57 -2.60 32.46 -1.52
C GLY A 57 -1.70 31.30 -1.94
N LYS A 58 -1.45 30.36 -1.04
CA LYS A 58 -0.49 29.27 -1.31
C LYS A 58 -1.11 28.15 -2.18
N PRO A 59 -0.32 27.53 -3.08
CA PRO A 59 -0.84 26.57 -4.09
C PRO A 59 -1.56 25.36 -3.52
N LEU A 60 -1.22 24.94 -2.31
CA LEU A 60 -1.78 23.75 -1.64
C LEU A 60 -2.62 24.11 -0.40
N ALA A 61 -3.01 25.38 -0.27
CA ALA A 61 -3.83 25.81 0.86
C ALA A 61 -5.16 25.04 0.91
N GLY A 62 -5.52 24.54 2.10
CA GLY A 62 -6.73 23.76 2.33
C GLY A 62 -6.62 22.26 1.95
N LEU A 63 -5.52 21.81 1.32
CA LEU A 63 -5.31 20.42 0.99
C LEU A 63 -4.72 19.64 2.17
N ARG A 64 -5.29 18.47 2.45
CA ARG A 64 -4.88 17.55 3.51
C ARG A 64 -4.12 16.38 2.89
N ILE A 65 -2.86 16.18 3.32
CA ILE A 65 -1.97 15.18 2.72
C ILE A 65 -1.45 14.24 3.80
N ALA A 66 -1.62 12.94 3.62
CA ALA A 66 -0.88 11.94 4.37
C ALA A 66 0.33 11.47 3.57
N ILE A 67 1.50 11.46 4.16
CA ILE A 67 2.69 10.83 3.57
C ILE A 67 2.93 9.53 4.31
N ASP A 68 2.97 8.43 3.56
CA ASP A 68 3.32 7.10 4.07
C ASP A 68 4.76 6.76 3.68
N PRO A 69 5.74 6.92 4.59
CA PRO A 69 7.10 6.47 4.35
C PRO A 69 7.11 4.94 4.30
N GLY A 70 7.32 4.37 3.12
CA GLY A 70 7.32 2.92 2.92
C GLY A 70 8.28 2.20 3.85
N HIS A 71 7.97 0.97 4.19
CA HIS A 71 8.70 0.12 5.13
C HIS A 71 8.83 0.69 6.55
N ILE A 72 9.39 -0.09 7.48
CA ILE A 72 9.59 0.36 8.88
C ILE A 72 10.98 0.95 9.06
N GLY A 73 12.01 0.25 8.55
CA GLY A 73 13.41 0.66 8.67
C GLY A 73 14.07 0.24 10.00
N GLY A 74 15.23 0.83 10.31
CA GLY A 74 16.00 0.55 11.49
C GLY A 74 16.28 -0.94 11.69
N LYS A 75 16.11 -1.42 12.91
CA LYS A 75 16.29 -2.86 13.26
C LYS A 75 15.32 -3.81 12.56
N TRP A 76 14.20 -3.30 12.04
CA TRP A 76 13.16 -4.09 11.38
C TRP A 76 13.43 -4.35 9.90
N ALA A 77 14.36 -3.61 9.29
CA ALA A 77 14.62 -3.67 7.86
C ALA A 77 15.05 -5.06 7.37
N LYS A 78 15.74 -5.84 8.20
CA LYS A 78 16.13 -7.22 7.86
C LYS A 78 14.92 -8.16 7.82
N ILE A 79 13.98 -8.01 8.76
CA ILE A 79 12.73 -8.78 8.78
C ILE A 79 11.87 -8.46 7.56
N GLU A 80 11.89 -7.19 7.12
CA GLU A 80 11.16 -6.74 5.92
C GLU A 80 11.85 -7.11 4.62
N GLU A 81 13.07 -7.70 4.66
CA GLU A 81 13.91 -7.95 3.47
C GLU A 81 14.21 -6.66 2.69
N ARG A 82 14.35 -5.52 3.41
CA ARG A 82 14.61 -4.18 2.87
C ARG A 82 15.91 -3.59 3.41
N TRP A 83 16.90 -4.44 3.49
CA TRP A 83 18.26 -4.13 3.94
C TRP A 83 19.28 -4.83 3.04
N PHE A 84 20.28 -4.10 2.58
CA PHE A 84 21.43 -4.70 1.91
C PHE A 84 22.70 -3.88 2.17
N GLN A 85 23.83 -4.50 1.93
CA GLN A 85 25.14 -3.88 2.08
C GLN A 85 26.08 -4.41 1.00
N ILE A 86 26.81 -3.52 0.34
CA ILE A 86 27.82 -3.88 -0.64
C ILE A 86 29.20 -3.79 0.02
N GLY A 87 29.87 -4.92 0.19
CA GLY A 87 31.17 -4.98 0.84
C GLY A 87 31.15 -4.35 2.23
N LYS A 88 32.03 -3.38 2.47
CA LYS A 88 32.14 -2.62 3.72
C LYS A 88 31.39 -1.29 3.69
N SER A 89 30.57 -1.04 2.69
CA SER A 89 29.80 0.21 2.57
C SER A 89 28.78 0.33 3.69
N LYS A 90 28.25 1.54 3.88
CA LYS A 90 27.13 1.77 4.77
C LYS A 90 25.92 0.98 4.28
N PRO A 91 25.16 0.30 5.16
CA PRO A 91 23.96 -0.40 4.75
C PRO A 91 22.95 0.52 4.11
N VAL A 92 22.26 0.02 3.09
CA VAL A 92 21.09 0.67 2.50
C VAL A 92 19.86 0.09 3.16
N VAL A 93 19.06 0.96 3.75
CA VAL A 93 17.84 0.62 4.50
C VAL A 93 16.72 1.46 3.92
N GLU A 94 15.83 0.82 3.14
CA GLU A 94 14.79 1.55 2.40
C GLU A 94 13.89 2.36 3.34
N GLY A 95 13.44 1.77 4.45
CA GLY A 95 12.58 2.47 5.41
C GLY A 95 13.21 3.71 6.05
N ASP A 96 14.55 3.75 6.20
CA ASP A 96 15.26 4.92 6.71
C ASP A 96 15.28 6.04 5.67
N MET A 97 15.52 5.67 4.40
CA MET A 97 15.54 6.62 3.29
C MET A 97 14.16 7.22 3.03
N THR A 98 13.12 6.40 2.97
CA THR A 98 11.75 6.88 2.77
C THR A 98 11.31 7.82 3.89
N LEU A 99 11.65 7.52 5.15
CA LEU A 99 11.34 8.41 6.26
C LEU A 99 12.08 9.76 6.16
N ARG A 100 13.35 9.73 5.74
CA ARG A 100 14.12 10.97 5.53
C ARG A 100 13.49 11.85 4.45
N VAL A 101 13.16 11.26 3.30
CA VAL A 101 12.49 11.97 2.20
C VAL A 101 11.13 12.49 2.63
N ALA A 102 10.33 11.67 3.33
CA ALA A 102 9.02 12.08 3.84
C ALA A 102 9.09 13.31 4.77
N LYS A 103 10.08 13.37 5.65
CA LYS A 103 10.28 14.52 6.54
C LYS A 103 10.67 15.80 5.78
N LEU A 104 11.47 15.69 4.72
CA LEU A 104 11.82 16.80 3.85
C LEU A 104 10.61 17.26 3.02
N LEU A 105 9.90 16.31 2.43
CA LEU A 105 8.71 16.57 1.63
C LEU A 105 7.59 17.21 2.47
N MET A 106 7.38 16.73 3.69
CA MET A 106 6.41 17.33 4.63
C MET A 106 6.69 18.81 4.85
N LYS A 107 7.96 19.20 5.08
CA LYS A 107 8.34 20.60 5.25
C LYS A 107 7.99 21.41 4.00
N ARG A 108 8.31 20.90 2.82
CA ARG A 108 8.02 21.56 1.54
C ARG A 108 6.53 21.72 1.30
N LEU A 109 5.75 20.67 1.47
CA LEU A 109 4.29 20.71 1.27
C LEU A 109 3.61 21.69 2.26
N LYS A 110 4.05 21.71 3.52
CA LYS A 110 3.57 22.70 4.51
C LYS A 110 3.92 24.14 4.10
N SER A 111 5.10 24.40 3.57
CA SER A 111 5.46 25.73 3.08
C SER A 111 4.58 26.19 1.89
N LEU A 112 4.06 25.24 1.12
CA LEU A 112 3.11 25.47 0.04
C LEU A 112 1.64 25.60 0.52
N GLY A 113 1.38 25.43 1.82
CA GLY A 113 0.08 25.66 2.42
C GLY A 113 -0.72 24.40 2.76
N ALA A 114 -0.21 23.20 2.47
CA ALA A 114 -0.91 21.96 2.80
C ALA A 114 -0.87 21.66 4.32
N GLU A 115 -1.92 20.99 4.80
CA GLU A 115 -1.90 20.29 6.07
C GLU A 115 -1.31 18.89 5.84
N VAL A 116 -0.22 18.54 6.55
CA VAL A 116 0.52 17.31 6.23
C VAL A 116 0.80 16.48 7.48
N TRP A 117 0.51 15.19 7.38
CA TRP A 117 0.78 14.18 8.39
C TRP A 117 1.67 13.07 7.84
N LEU A 118 2.46 12.45 8.71
CA LEU A 118 3.20 11.23 8.42
C LEU A 118 2.47 10.06 9.07
N THR A 119 2.36 8.91 8.36
CA THR A 119 1.82 7.69 8.97
C THR A 119 2.75 7.13 10.04
N ARG A 120 4.06 7.35 9.91
CA ARG A 120 5.07 7.09 10.95
C ARG A 120 6.12 8.20 10.99
N SER A 121 6.63 8.49 12.17
CA SER A 121 7.65 9.54 12.40
C SER A 121 9.01 8.99 12.85
N GLY A 122 9.10 7.69 13.13
CA GLY A 122 10.28 6.98 13.61
C GLY A 122 10.47 5.63 12.92
N PHE A 123 11.37 4.81 13.49
CA PHE A 123 11.72 3.47 12.99
C PHE A 123 10.95 2.34 13.68
N GLU A 124 10.08 2.64 14.62
CA GLU A 124 9.21 1.64 15.23
C GLU A 124 7.94 1.45 14.38
N PRO A 125 7.44 0.21 14.29
CA PRO A 125 6.17 -0.07 13.59
C PRO A 125 5.01 0.57 14.34
N ILE A 126 4.00 0.98 13.58
CA ILE A 126 2.76 1.53 14.14
C ILE A 126 1.89 0.43 14.74
N THR A 127 1.95 -0.77 14.16
CA THR A 127 1.27 -1.92 14.74
C THR A 127 1.87 -2.29 16.08
N LYS A 128 1.01 -2.62 17.04
CA LYS A 128 1.43 -3.15 18.35
C LYS A 128 1.76 -4.64 18.30
N LEU A 129 1.34 -5.34 17.23
CA LEU A 129 1.62 -6.75 17.06
C LEU A 129 3.11 -6.97 16.76
N ARG A 130 3.59 -8.14 17.13
CA ARG A 130 4.96 -8.61 16.87
C ARG A 130 4.90 -10.04 16.30
N PRO A 131 5.91 -10.50 15.56
CA PRO A 131 5.91 -11.84 14.95
C PRO A 131 5.53 -12.96 15.91
N ALA A 132 6.03 -12.91 17.16
CA ALA A 132 5.72 -13.92 18.16
C ALA A 132 4.22 -14.07 18.45
N GLN A 133 3.46 -12.99 18.42
CA GLN A 133 2.01 -12.98 18.66
C GLN A 133 1.22 -13.50 17.46
N LEU A 134 1.82 -13.55 16.27
CA LEU A 134 1.18 -13.95 15.01
C LEU A 134 1.38 -15.44 14.66
N ARG A 135 2.13 -16.20 15.47
CA ARG A 135 2.49 -17.61 15.17
C ARG A 135 1.27 -18.52 14.94
N LYS A 136 0.21 -18.35 15.74
CA LYS A 136 -1.04 -19.14 15.57
C LYS A 136 -1.71 -18.82 14.24
N GLN A 137 -1.80 -17.55 13.88
CA GLN A 137 -2.35 -17.09 12.60
C GLN A 137 -1.48 -17.53 11.43
N ALA A 138 -0.15 -17.48 11.58
CA ALA A 138 0.79 -17.95 10.56
C ALA A 138 0.62 -19.44 10.28
N ALA A 139 0.48 -20.27 11.31
CA ALA A 139 0.24 -21.70 11.15
C ALA A 139 -1.11 -21.98 10.43
N ALA A 140 -2.15 -21.22 10.71
CA ALA A 140 -3.42 -21.31 10.00
C ALA A 140 -3.26 -20.89 8.53
N SER A 141 -2.61 -19.75 8.26
CA SER A 141 -2.36 -19.27 6.89
C SER A 141 -1.58 -20.28 6.03
N LEU A 142 -0.58 -20.96 6.61
CA LEU A 142 0.18 -22.01 5.89
C LEU A 142 -0.72 -23.20 5.53
N ARG A 143 -1.57 -23.66 6.47
CA ARG A 143 -2.54 -24.76 6.18
C ARG A 143 -3.50 -24.37 5.08
N ASP A 144 -4.07 -23.17 5.13
CA ASP A 144 -5.03 -22.67 4.14
C ASP A 144 -4.42 -22.60 2.73
N LYS A 145 -3.10 -22.40 2.64
CA LYS A 145 -2.34 -22.42 1.38
C LYS A 145 -1.88 -23.81 0.97
N GLY A 146 -2.10 -24.84 1.78
CA GLY A 146 -1.57 -26.19 1.54
C GLY A 146 -0.06 -26.32 1.73
N GLU A 147 0.57 -25.35 2.44
CA GLU A 147 2.01 -25.35 2.68
C GLU A 147 2.39 -26.17 3.95
N THR A 148 3.60 -26.73 3.94
CA THR A 148 4.09 -27.52 5.07
C THR A 148 4.27 -26.66 6.31
N VAL A 149 3.63 -27.06 7.42
CA VAL A 149 3.65 -26.34 8.70
C VAL A 149 4.82 -26.80 9.54
N THR A 150 5.95 -26.09 9.47
CA THR A 150 7.13 -26.33 10.30
C THR A 150 7.40 -25.13 11.21
N PRO A 151 8.18 -25.30 12.30
CA PRO A 151 8.57 -24.17 13.16
C PRO A 151 9.24 -23.02 12.38
N ARG A 152 10.05 -23.34 11.37
CA ARG A 152 10.73 -22.37 10.51
C ARG A 152 9.74 -21.66 9.58
N ALA A 153 8.83 -22.41 8.94
CA ALA A 153 7.80 -21.83 8.09
C ALA A 153 6.86 -20.90 8.89
N ILE A 154 6.45 -21.33 10.09
CA ILE A 154 5.64 -20.49 10.99
C ILE A 154 6.38 -19.20 11.35
N ALA A 155 7.69 -19.27 11.67
CA ALA A 155 8.45 -18.07 12.01
C ALA A 155 8.47 -17.09 10.82
N LYS A 156 8.82 -17.55 9.61
CA LYS A 156 8.86 -16.74 8.40
C LYS A 156 7.49 -16.13 8.05
N GLU A 157 6.43 -16.93 8.12
CA GLU A 157 5.07 -16.44 7.86
C GLU A 157 4.60 -15.45 8.93
N SER A 158 5.00 -15.64 10.21
CA SER A 158 4.72 -14.68 11.28
C SER A 158 5.36 -13.32 11.02
N GLU A 159 6.61 -13.30 10.53
CA GLU A 159 7.30 -12.08 10.13
C GLU A 159 6.59 -11.42 8.95
N ARG A 160 6.21 -12.20 7.92
CA ARG A 160 5.46 -11.71 6.77
C ARG A 160 4.11 -11.10 7.18
N LEU A 161 3.35 -11.77 8.03
CA LEU A 161 2.08 -11.26 8.56
C LEU A 161 2.27 -9.98 9.39
N PHE A 162 3.39 -9.86 10.10
CA PHE A 162 3.70 -8.67 10.87
C PHE A 162 3.89 -7.46 9.95
N TYR A 163 4.86 -7.50 9.03
CA TYR A 163 5.19 -6.31 8.26
C TYR A 163 4.27 -6.08 7.05
N ARG A 164 3.82 -7.13 6.33
CA ARG A 164 2.96 -6.98 5.15
C ARG A 164 1.48 -6.82 5.47
N THR A 165 1.02 -7.43 6.56
CA THR A 165 -0.42 -7.41 6.88
C THR A 165 -0.72 -6.46 8.03
N SER A 166 -0.12 -6.70 9.19
CA SER A 166 -0.48 -5.96 10.41
C SER A 166 -0.04 -4.50 10.35
N GLU A 167 1.18 -4.25 9.89
CA GLU A 167 1.70 -2.88 9.78
C GLU A 167 0.97 -2.08 8.71
N ILE A 168 0.78 -2.65 7.51
CA ILE A 168 0.08 -1.98 6.41
C ILE A 168 -1.37 -1.68 6.78
N ARG A 169 -2.09 -2.66 7.34
CA ARG A 169 -3.47 -2.44 7.80
C ARG A 169 -3.56 -1.37 8.89
N ARG A 170 -2.58 -1.31 9.80
CA ARG A 170 -2.58 -0.29 10.85
C ARG A 170 -2.35 1.09 10.27
N ARG A 171 -1.47 1.25 9.27
CA ARG A 171 -1.28 2.51 8.55
C ARG A 171 -2.54 2.92 7.80
N ALA A 172 -3.16 1.99 7.06
CA ALA A 172 -4.42 2.25 6.38
C ALA A 172 -5.53 2.66 7.38
N THR A 173 -5.63 2.00 8.52
CA THR A 173 -6.58 2.39 9.58
C THR A 173 -6.29 3.83 10.05
N LEU A 174 -5.04 4.18 10.33
CA LEU A 174 -4.66 5.53 10.76
C LEU A 174 -5.08 6.58 9.72
N VAL A 175 -4.81 6.30 8.44
CA VAL A 175 -5.20 7.17 7.32
C VAL A 175 -6.72 7.33 7.27
N ASN A 176 -7.47 6.24 7.28
CA ASN A 176 -8.91 6.26 7.07
C ASN A 176 -9.71 6.79 8.27
N THR A 177 -9.24 6.57 9.49
CA THR A 177 -10.02 6.91 10.70
C THR A 177 -9.58 8.20 11.37
N SER A 178 -8.29 8.51 11.34
CA SER A 178 -7.71 9.63 12.11
C SER A 178 -7.26 10.78 11.21
N ILE A 179 -6.46 10.52 10.18
CA ILE A 179 -5.93 11.58 9.32
C ILE A 179 -6.99 12.06 8.35
N ARG A 180 -7.68 11.15 7.67
CA ARG A 180 -8.71 11.44 6.65
C ARG A 180 -8.23 12.46 5.62
N PRO A 181 -7.12 12.19 4.92
CA PRO A 181 -6.53 13.11 3.97
C PRO A 181 -7.31 13.15 2.65
N ASP A 182 -7.04 14.18 1.83
CA ASP A 182 -7.52 14.25 0.44
C ASP A 182 -6.60 13.46 -0.50
N VAL A 183 -5.30 13.36 -0.11
CA VAL A 183 -4.27 12.65 -0.88
C VAL A 183 -3.39 11.82 0.06
N VAL A 184 -3.07 10.61 -0.37
CA VAL A 184 -2.05 9.76 0.27
C VAL A 184 -0.87 9.61 -0.66
N LEU A 185 0.33 9.95 -0.18
CA LEU A 185 1.59 9.78 -0.91
C LEU A 185 2.40 8.66 -0.25
N CYS A 186 2.47 7.51 -0.91
CA CYS A 186 3.33 6.41 -0.48
C CYS A 186 4.71 6.56 -1.12
N LEU A 187 5.76 6.59 -0.31
CA LEU A 187 7.12 6.77 -0.76
C LEU A 187 7.88 5.43 -0.70
N HIS A 188 8.47 5.03 -1.81
CA HIS A 188 9.28 3.83 -1.93
C HIS A 188 10.54 4.09 -2.72
N PHE A 189 11.53 3.22 -2.59
CA PHE A 189 12.71 3.17 -3.44
C PHE A 189 12.77 1.82 -4.14
N ASN A 190 12.80 1.83 -5.46
CA ASN A 190 13.00 0.63 -6.25
C ASN A 190 14.48 0.36 -6.44
N ALA A 191 14.85 -0.92 -6.43
CA ALA A 191 16.18 -1.33 -6.88
C ALA A 191 16.19 -1.42 -8.41
N GLU A 192 17.28 -0.94 -9.01
CA GLU A 192 17.62 -1.26 -10.39
C GLU A 192 18.29 -2.63 -10.45
N ASP A 193 18.21 -3.27 -11.60
CA ASP A 193 18.98 -4.46 -11.88
C ASP A 193 20.48 -4.10 -11.92
N TRP A 194 21.24 -4.67 -11.01
CA TRP A 194 22.68 -4.49 -10.92
C TRP A 194 23.48 -5.54 -11.71
N GLY A 195 22.83 -6.29 -12.59
CA GLY A 195 23.43 -7.23 -13.53
C GLY A 195 23.91 -8.51 -12.88
N ASN A 196 25.19 -8.60 -12.52
CA ASN A 196 25.74 -9.82 -11.92
C ASN A 196 25.56 -9.85 -10.40
N PRO A 197 24.71 -10.76 -9.83
CA PRO A 197 24.52 -10.86 -8.39
C PRO A 197 25.78 -11.17 -7.59
N ALA A 198 26.80 -11.81 -8.22
CA ALA A 198 28.07 -12.11 -7.57
C ALA A 198 29.01 -10.89 -7.50
N LYS A 199 28.76 -9.86 -8.32
CA LYS A 199 29.48 -8.60 -8.32
C LYS A 199 28.50 -7.43 -8.37
N PRO A 200 27.72 -7.19 -7.32
CA PRO A 200 26.75 -6.12 -7.30
C PRO A 200 27.45 -4.77 -7.36
N SER A 201 27.01 -3.89 -8.25
CA SER A 201 27.51 -2.53 -8.40
C SER A 201 26.36 -1.53 -8.41
N LEU A 202 26.63 -0.33 -7.89
CA LEU A 202 25.67 0.75 -8.01
C LEU A 202 25.61 1.24 -9.46
N VAL A 203 24.40 1.46 -9.96
CA VAL A 203 24.17 2.05 -11.28
C VAL A 203 23.96 3.55 -11.16
N SER A 204 24.54 4.33 -12.07
CA SER A 204 24.40 5.81 -12.08
C SER A 204 23.11 6.21 -12.80
N LYS A 205 21.97 5.83 -12.24
CA LYS A 205 20.64 6.20 -12.74
C LYS A 205 19.84 6.86 -11.64
N ASN A 206 19.24 7.99 -11.97
CA ASN A 206 18.28 8.66 -11.09
C ASN A 206 16.98 8.88 -11.86
N HIS A 207 15.88 8.33 -11.37
CA HIS A 207 14.58 8.53 -11.95
C HIS A 207 13.50 8.54 -10.86
N LEU A 208 12.37 9.11 -11.20
CA LEU A 208 11.19 9.15 -10.35
C LEU A 208 10.03 8.45 -11.08
N HIS A 209 9.44 7.46 -10.43
CA HIS A 209 8.24 6.79 -10.92
C HIS A 209 7.03 7.26 -10.14
N PHE A 210 5.96 7.63 -10.85
CA PHE A 210 4.66 7.85 -10.27
C PHE A 210 3.78 6.64 -10.56
N LEU A 211 3.33 5.96 -9.50
CA LEU A 211 2.34 4.89 -9.59
C LEU A 211 1.00 5.44 -9.13
N ILE A 212 0.03 5.46 -10.03
CA ILE A 212 -1.33 5.92 -9.73
C ILE A 212 -2.19 4.68 -9.52
N THR A 213 -2.78 4.55 -8.34
CA THR A 213 -3.68 3.44 -8.02
C THR A 213 -4.85 3.40 -9.00
N GLY A 214 -5.12 2.20 -9.53
CA GLY A 214 -6.20 1.98 -10.49
C GLY A 214 -5.78 1.90 -11.96
N ALA A 215 -4.50 2.12 -12.27
CA ALA A 215 -3.97 1.90 -13.61
C ALA A 215 -3.31 0.51 -13.70
N TRP A 216 -4.01 -0.44 -14.30
CA TRP A 216 -3.49 -1.79 -14.54
C TRP A 216 -3.38 -2.08 -16.03
N SER A 217 -2.34 -2.78 -16.44
CA SER A 217 -2.22 -3.35 -17.77
C SER A 217 -3.15 -4.54 -17.97
N ALA A 218 -3.48 -4.85 -19.21
CA ALA A 218 -4.28 -6.04 -19.51
C ALA A 218 -3.64 -7.34 -18.96
N LYS A 219 -2.30 -7.43 -18.97
CA LYS A 219 -1.58 -8.58 -18.40
C LYS A 219 -1.76 -8.69 -16.89
N GLU A 220 -1.69 -7.57 -16.15
CA GLU A 220 -1.90 -7.58 -14.70
C GLU A 220 -3.32 -8.00 -14.33
N LEU A 221 -4.31 -7.67 -15.14
CA LEU A 221 -5.69 -8.08 -14.94
C LEU A 221 -5.93 -9.60 -15.18
N THR A 222 -4.94 -10.33 -15.68
CA THR A 222 -5.02 -11.79 -15.76
C THR A 222 -4.75 -12.48 -14.42
N TYR A 223 -4.16 -11.80 -13.44
CA TYR A 223 -3.89 -12.33 -12.11
C TYR A 223 -5.09 -12.11 -11.18
N ASP A 224 -5.52 -13.15 -10.49
CA ASP A 224 -6.70 -13.08 -9.61
C ASP A 224 -6.59 -12.08 -8.48
N ASP A 225 -5.43 -12.01 -7.85
CA ASP A 225 -5.13 -11.07 -6.76
C ASP A 225 -5.09 -9.61 -7.24
N GLN A 226 -4.59 -9.35 -8.45
CA GLN A 226 -4.62 -8.00 -9.04
C GLN A 226 -6.06 -7.56 -9.35
N ARG A 227 -6.88 -8.46 -9.88
CA ARG A 227 -8.30 -8.19 -10.07
C ARG A 227 -9.02 -7.89 -8.76
N PHE A 228 -8.73 -8.67 -7.72
CA PHE A 228 -9.28 -8.44 -6.39
C PHE A 228 -8.86 -7.08 -5.83
N GLU A 229 -7.57 -6.71 -5.92
CA GLU A 229 -7.10 -5.39 -5.50
C GLU A 229 -7.76 -4.24 -6.26
N MET A 230 -7.92 -4.39 -7.58
CA MET A 230 -8.63 -3.40 -8.40
C MET A 230 -10.05 -3.16 -7.87
N LEU A 231 -10.77 -4.24 -7.54
CA LEU A 231 -12.15 -4.17 -7.08
C LEU A 231 -12.31 -3.59 -5.67
N VAL A 232 -11.34 -3.83 -4.80
CA VAL A 232 -11.35 -3.26 -3.43
C VAL A 232 -11.06 -1.77 -3.45
N LYS A 233 -10.43 -1.27 -4.51
CA LYS A 233 -10.04 0.15 -4.65
C LYS A 233 -11.02 1.00 -5.47
N LEU A 234 -11.96 0.37 -6.17
CA LEU A 234 -13.07 1.03 -6.86
C LEU A 234 -14.26 1.25 -5.93
#